data_b61e60102a87917c877e87dfb434f150
#
_entry.id   b61e60102a87917c877e87dfb434f150
#
_cell.length_a   1.000
_cell.length_b   1.000
_cell.length_c   1.000
_cell.angle_alpha   90.00
_cell.angle_beta   90.00
_cell.angle_gamma   90.00
#
_symmetry.space_group_name_H-M   'P 1'
#
loop_
_entity.id
_entity.type
_entity.pdbx_description
1 polymer ?
#
loop_
_entity_poly.entity_id
_entity_poly.type
_entity_poly.pdbx_seq_one_letter_code
_entity_poly.pdbx_strand_id
1 'polypeptide(L)'
;MAEELLDEGLRIRRHPLLRFRDGPTGRRVALVCGPDVWELVGGLVGGDVAPDRRVERAVELFGLRREQVEAALAYYAEFTSEIDAQVEANRQAAEEAEALWHRQQELLAG
;
A
#
# COMPACT_ATOMS: atom_id res chain seq x y z
N MET A 1 -23.18 -0.03 0.27
CA MET A 1 -22.60 -1.03 -0.67
C MET A 1 -22.59 -0.55 -2.12
N ALA A 2 -23.74 -0.17 -2.68
CA ALA A 2 -23.81 0.31 -4.06
C ALA A 2 -22.99 1.59 -4.30
N GLU A 3 -23.00 2.51 -3.35
CA GLU A 3 -22.24 3.76 -3.44
C GLU A 3 -20.72 3.53 -3.44
N GLU A 4 -20.24 2.58 -2.64
CA GLU A 4 -18.80 2.23 -2.60
C GLU A 4 -18.34 1.63 -3.92
N LEU A 5 -19.13 0.74 -4.52
CA LEU A 5 -18.82 0.13 -5.80
C LEU A 5 -18.80 1.16 -6.93
N LEU A 6 -19.73 2.12 -6.90
CA LEU A 6 -19.75 3.22 -7.87
C LEU A 6 -18.53 4.12 -7.71
N ASP A 7 -18.17 4.46 -6.48
CA ASP A 7 -16.99 5.28 -6.21
C ASP A 7 -15.71 4.58 -6.69
N GLU A 8 -15.56 3.29 -6.38
CA GLU A 8 -14.42 2.49 -6.85
C GLU A 8 -14.35 2.44 -8.37
N GLY A 9 -15.50 2.23 -9.03
CA GLY A 9 -15.59 2.22 -10.49
C GLY A 9 -15.15 3.53 -11.11
N LEU A 10 -15.56 4.65 -10.52
CA LEU A 10 -15.16 5.99 -10.99
C LEU A 10 -13.67 6.23 -10.78
N ARG A 11 -13.11 5.77 -9.66
CA ARG A 11 -11.68 5.88 -9.39
C ARG A 11 -10.85 5.07 -10.39
N ILE A 12 -11.29 3.84 -10.72
CA ILE A 12 -10.61 2.99 -11.70
C ILE A 12 -10.61 3.63 -13.08
N ARG A 13 -11.65 4.36 -13.44
CA ARG A 13 -11.70 5.09 -14.71
C ARG A 13 -10.60 6.15 -14.80
N ARG A 14 -10.31 6.83 -13.70
CA ARG A 14 -9.23 7.83 -13.64
C ARG A 14 -7.87 7.18 -13.42
N HIS A 15 -7.83 5.98 -12.81
CA HIS A 15 -6.63 5.26 -12.48
C HIS A 15 -6.70 3.83 -13.02
N PRO A 16 -6.61 3.63 -14.34
CA PRO A 16 -6.90 2.34 -14.97
C PRO A 16 -5.89 1.23 -14.65
N LEU A 17 -4.72 1.56 -14.12
CA LEU A 17 -3.73 0.56 -13.71
C LEU A 17 -3.97 0.05 -12.28
N LEU A 18 -5.03 0.52 -11.62
CA LEU A 18 -5.32 0.17 -10.23
C LEU A 18 -6.58 -0.68 -10.13
N ARG A 19 -6.65 -1.49 -9.07
CA ARG A 19 -7.81 -2.32 -8.74
C ARG A 19 -8.01 -2.37 -7.23
N PHE A 20 -9.26 -2.52 -6.81
CA PHE A 20 -9.60 -2.67 -5.41
C PHE A 20 -9.69 -4.15 -5.02
N ARG A 21 -9.22 -4.46 -3.82
CA ARG A 21 -9.25 -5.83 -3.26
C ARG A 21 -9.55 -5.78 -1.77
N ASP A 22 -10.10 -6.87 -1.23
CA ASP A 22 -10.22 -7.03 0.22
C ASP A 22 -8.89 -7.51 0.79
N GLY A 23 -8.56 -7.06 1.99
CA GLY A 23 -7.34 -7.44 2.67
C GLY A 23 -7.55 -7.56 4.18
N PRO A 24 -6.51 -7.99 4.93
CA PRO A 24 -6.61 -8.20 6.38
C PRO A 24 -7.01 -6.95 7.17
N THR A 25 -6.66 -5.76 6.67
CA THR A 25 -6.97 -4.50 7.32
C THR A 25 -8.09 -3.73 6.62
N GLY A 26 -8.84 -4.38 5.72
CA GLY A 26 -9.98 -3.81 5.01
C GLY A 26 -9.78 -3.68 3.52
N ARG A 27 -10.62 -2.88 2.89
CA ARG A 27 -10.57 -2.64 1.45
C ARG A 27 -9.32 -1.85 1.08
N ARG A 28 -8.59 -2.31 0.07
CA ARG A 28 -7.32 -1.71 -0.35
C ARG A 28 -7.25 -1.55 -1.86
N VAL A 29 -6.41 -0.65 -2.31
CA VAL A 29 -6.13 -0.43 -3.74
C VAL A 29 -4.73 -0.93 -4.06
N ALA A 30 -4.59 -1.61 -5.21
CA ALA A 30 -3.34 -2.20 -5.66
C ALA A 30 -3.13 -1.98 -7.15
N LEU A 31 -1.88 -2.02 -7.58
CA LEU A 31 -1.56 -2.08 -9.00
C LEU A 31 -2.03 -3.41 -9.58
N VAL A 32 -2.51 -3.39 -10.81
CA VAL A 32 -2.85 -4.63 -11.52
C VAL A 32 -1.58 -5.49 -11.62
N CYS A 33 -1.64 -6.70 -11.10
CA CYS A 33 -0.48 -7.62 -11.03
C CYS A 33 0.72 -7.04 -10.30
N GLY A 34 0.48 -6.18 -9.29
CA GLY A 34 1.55 -5.54 -8.54
C GLY A 34 1.20 -5.34 -7.07
N PRO A 35 2.06 -4.64 -6.33
CA PRO A 35 1.85 -4.39 -4.91
C PRO A 35 0.69 -3.43 -4.66
N ASP A 36 0.22 -3.41 -3.42
CA ASP A 36 -0.72 -2.41 -2.97
C ASP A 36 -0.08 -1.03 -2.99
N VAL A 37 -0.88 0.01 -3.22
CA VAL A 37 -0.38 1.39 -3.22
C VAL A 37 0.24 1.74 -1.87
N TRP A 38 -0.36 1.31 -0.74
CA TRP A 38 0.18 1.58 0.59
C TRP A 38 1.56 0.95 0.81
N GLU A 39 1.83 -0.24 0.23
CA GLU A 39 3.13 -0.89 0.33
C GLU A 39 4.22 -0.08 -0.36
N LEU A 40 3.92 0.40 -1.54
CA LEU A 40 4.83 1.20 -2.33
C LEU A 40 5.11 2.55 -1.64
N VAL A 41 4.06 3.23 -1.21
CA VAL A 41 4.16 4.52 -0.51
C VAL A 41 4.90 4.37 0.82
N GLY A 42 4.58 3.35 1.61
CA GLY A 42 5.23 3.10 2.89
C GLY A 42 6.73 2.84 2.77
N GLY A 43 7.17 2.28 1.64
CA GLY A 43 8.59 2.05 1.38
C GLY A 43 9.35 3.25 0.84
N LEU A 44 8.66 4.27 0.35
CA LEU A 44 9.30 5.40 -0.34
C LEU A 44 9.14 6.75 0.39
N VAL A 45 7.93 7.02 0.89
CA VAL A 45 7.59 8.33 1.45
C VAL A 45 7.99 8.37 2.93
N GLY A 46 8.72 9.42 3.33
CA GLY A 46 9.18 9.56 4.71
C GLY A 46 10.43 8.77 5.05
N GLY A 47 11.03 8.05 4.09
CA GLY A 47 12.28 7.33 4.26
C GLY A 47 13.50 8.16 3.81
N ASP A 48 14.63 7.49 3.68
CA ASP A 48 15.91 8.12 3.31
C ASP A 48 16.04 8.45 1.83
N VAL A 49 15.01 8.13 1.04
CA VAL A 49 15.06 8.34 -0.41
C VAL A 49 14.67 9.78 -0.74
N ALA A 50 15.56 10.49 -1.44
CA ALA A 50 15.30 11.84 -1.90
C ALA A 50 14.08 11.85 -2.85
N PRO A 51 13.24 12.90 -2.82
CA PRO A 51 12.01 12.94 -3.62
C PRO A 51 12.21 12.70 -5.12
N ASP A 52 13.31 13.19 -5.69
CA ASP A 52 13.63 13.03 -7.12
C ASP A 52 14.10 11.60 -7.47
N ARG A 53 14.40 10.77 -6.48
CA ARG A 53 14.85 9.39 -6.64
C ARG A 53 13.78 8.36 -6.35
N ARG A 54 12.62 8.77 -5.87
CA ARG A 54 11.57 7.85 -5.40
C ARG A 54 11.06 6.92 -6.49
N VAL A 55 10.82 7.44 -7.68
CA VAL A 55 10.31 6.62 -8.79
C VAL A 55 11.35 5.58 -9.21
N GLU A 56 12.61 5.97 -9.38
CA GLU A 56 13.69 5.06 -9.74
C GLU A 56 13.90 3.99 -8.67
N ARG A 57 13.86 4.39 -7.42
CA ARG A 57 14.01 3.45 -6.28
C ARG A 57 12.88 2.42 -6.26
N ALA A 58 11.64 2.84 -6.53
CA ALA A 58 10.50 1.94 -6.60
C ALA A 58 10.62 0.95 -7.76
N VAL A 59 11.07 1.42 -8.92
CA VAL A 59 11.32 0.56 -10.08
C VAL A 59 12.32 -0.54 -9.71
N GLU A 60 13.41 -0.18 -9.04
CA GLU A 60 14.44 -1.14 -8.62
C GLU A 60 13.95 -2.11 -7.54
N LEU A 61 13.31 -1.57 -6.50
CA LEU A 61 12.88 -2.36 -5.34
C LEU A 61 11.75 -3.34 -5.66
N PHE A 62 10.76 -2.89 -6.43
CA PHE A 62 9.55 -3.67 -6.68
C PHE A 62 9.54 -4.34 -8.05
N GLY A 63 10.55 -4.09 -8.88
CA GLY A 63 10.60 -4.66 -10.23
C GLY A 63 9.47 -4.15 -11.14
N LEU A 64 9.02 -2.92 -10.91
CA LEU A 64 7.91 -2.32 -11.64
C LEU A 64 8.40 -1.46 -12.80
N ARG A 65 7.50 -1.22 -13.75
CA ARG A 65 7.75 -0.22 -14.79
C ARG A 65 7.48 1.16 -14.23
N ARG A 66 8.12 2.16 -14.82
CA ARG A 66 7.97 3.55 -14.39
C ARG A 66 6.51 4.01 -14.39
N GLU A 67 5.74 3.63 -15.41
CA GLU A 67 4.33 3.99 -15.54
C GLU A 67 3.49 3.44 -14.38
N GLN A 68 3.83 2.25 -13.90
CA GLN A 68 3.14 1.64 -12.75
C GLN A 68 3.40 2.43 -11.46
N VAL A 69 4.64 2.83 -11.24
CA VAL A 69 5.01 3.64 -10.07
C VAL A 69 4.34 5.00 -10.12
N GLU A 70 4.37 5.65 -11.28
CA GLU A 70 3.72 6.95 -11.47
C GLU A 70 2.21 6.86 -11.25
N ALA A 71 1.57 5.79 -11.72
CA ALA A 71 0.14 5.55 -11.51
C ALA A 71 -0.19 5.43 -10.01
N ALA A 72 0.61 4.69 -9.26
CA ALA A 72 0.42 4.56 -7.81
C ALA A 72 0.61 5.89 -7.08
N LEU A 73 1.62 6.65 -7.44
CA LEU A 73 1.87 7.97 -6.84
C LEU A 73 0.79 8.99 -7.20
N ALA A 74 0.25 8.92 -8.41
CA ALA A 74 -0.87 9.78 -8.81
C ALA A 74 -2.12 9.48 -7.97
N TYR A 75 -2.42 8.20 -7.72
CA TYR A 75 -3.50 7.81 -6.84
C TYR A 75 -3.26 8.31 -5.41
N TYR A 76 -2.06 8.13 -4.90
CA TYR A 76 -1.68 8.61 -3.58
C TYR A 76 -1.87 10.12 -3.44
N ALA A 77 -1.47 10.88 -4.46
CA ALA A 77 -1.63 12.33 -4.43
C ALA A 77 -3.09 12.76 -4.32
N GLU A 78 -4.00 12.03 -4.97
CA GLU A 78 -5.45 12.31 -4.90
C GLU A 78 -6.08 11.82 -3.61
N PHE A 79 -5.64 10.67 -3.09
CA PHE A 79 -6.23 10.01 -1.91
C PHE A 79 -5.22 9.84 -0.77
N THR A 80 -4.46 10.87 -0.48
CA THR A 80 -3.35 10.85 0.47
C THR A 80 -3.77 10.33 1.85
N SER A 81 -4.84 10.88 2.43
CA SER A 81 -5.30 10.49 3.77
C SER A 81 -5.73 9.03 3.84
N GLU A 82 -6.38 8.54 2.80
CA GLU A 82 -6.83 7.14 2.71
C GLU A 82 -5.62 6.19 2.71
N ILE A 83 -4.63 6.49 1.90
CA ILE A 83 -3.43 5.65 1.81
C ILE A 83 -2.57 5.74 3.07
N ASP A 84 -2.43 6.93 3.65
CA ASP A 84 -1.72 7.11 4.93
C ASP A 84 -2.37 6.29 6.03
N ALA A 85 -3.70 6.23 6.07
CA ALA A 85 -4.44 5.41 7.03
C ALA A 85 -4.19 3.91 6.80
N GLN A 86 -4.09 3.47 5.56
CA GLN A 86 -3.77 2.09 5.23
C GLN A 86 -2.34 1.72 5.64
N VAL A 87 -1.37 2.60 5.42
CA VAL A 87 0.01 2.41 5.87
C VAL A 87 0.04 2.22 7.39
N GLU A 88 -0.64 3.08 8.13
CA GLU A 88 -0.68 3.01 9.60
C GLU A 88 -1.38 1.76 10.10
N ALA A 89 -2.52 1.38 9.52
CA ALA A 89 -3.25 0.18 9.90
C ALA A 89 -2.42 -1.08 9.68
N ASN A 90 -1.70 -1.16 8.57
CA ASN A 90 -0.85 -2.31 8.26
C ASN A 90 0.39 -2.35 9.15
N ARG A 91 0.94 -1.17 9.52
CA ARG A 91 2.05 -1.08 10.47
C ARG A 91 1.63 -1.62 11.85
N GLN A 92 0.47 -1.21 12.33
CA GLN A 92 -0.08 -1.70 13.60
C GLN A 92 -0.33 -3.20 13.57
N ALA A 93 -0.91 -3.70 12.49
CA ALA A 93 -1.16 -5.14 12.33
C ALA A 93 0.14 -5.95 12.36
N ALA A 94 1.20 -5.43 11.73
CA ALA A 94 2.51 -6.08 11.74
C ALA A 94 3.12 -6.09 13.14
N GLU A 95 3.01 -4.99 13.88
CA GLU A 95 3.50 -4.92 15.27
C GLU A 95 2.76 -5.88 16.17
N GLU A 96 1.44 -5.98 16.04
CA GLU A 96 0.63 -6.94 16.83
C GLU A 96 1.00 -8.39 16.52
N ALA A 97 1.20 -8.70 15.24
CA ALA A 97 1.62 -10.03 14.82
C ALA A 97 2.99 -10.40 15.38
N GLU A 98 3.94 -9.45 15.35
CA GLU A 98 5.26 -9.64 15.92
C GLU A 98 5.21 -9.87 17.44
N ALA A 99 4.42 -9.06 18.14
CA ALA A 99 4.25 -9.21 19.59
C ALA A 99 3.67 -10.57 19.95
N LEU A 100 2.66 -11.03 19.21
CA LEU A 100 2.07 -12.36 19.42
C LEU A 100 3.08 -13.48 19.13
N TRP A 101 3.88 -13.33 18.09
CA TRP A 101 4.92 -14.29 17.76
C TRP A 101 5.95 -14.41 18.90
N HIS A 102 6.42 -13.28 19.43
CA HIS A 102 7.35 -13.26 20.57
C HIS A 102 6.75 -13.94 21.79
N ARG A 103 5.48 -13.69 22.11
CA ARG A 103 4.77 -14.36 23.23
C ARG A 103 4.69 -15.86 23.02
N GLN A 104 4.43 -16.31 21.79
CA GLN A 104 4.43 -17.74 21.48
C GLN A 104 5.80 -18.36 21.70
N GLN A 105 6.88 -17.68 21.28
CA GLN A 105 8.23 -18.16 21.50
C GLN A 105 8.58 -18.27 22.99
N GLU A 106 8.18 -17.30 23.80
CA GLU A 106 8.35 -17.32 25.26
C GLU A 106 7.65 -18.52 25.89
N LEU A 107 6.43 -18.81 25.45
CA LEU A 107 5.66 -19.95 25.94
C LEU A 107 6.31 -21.28 25.56
N LEU A 108 6.91 -21.37 24.39
CA LEU A 108 7.59 -22.58 23.93
C LEU A 108 8.94 -22.77 24.62
N ALA A 109 9.61 -21.71 25.03
CA ALA A 109 10.91 -21.75 25.69
C ALA A 109 10.81 -22.02 27.18
N GLY A 110 9.71 -21.67 27.78
CA GLY A 110 9.46 -21.86 29.18
C GLY A 110 8.84 -23.20 29.51
#